data_f91fbb93baba09f8e9b9d42b219c681a
#
_entry.id   f91fbb93baba09f8e9b9d42b219c681a
#
_cell.length_a   1.000
_cell.length_b   1.000
_cell.length_c   1.000
_cell.angle_alpha   90.00
_cell.angle_beta   90.00
_cell.angle_gamma   90.00
#
_symmetry.space_group_name_H-M   'P 1'
#
loop_
_entity.id
_entity.type
_entity.pdbx_description
1 polymer ?
#
loop_
_entity_poly.entity_id
_entity_poly.type
_entity_poly.pdbx_seq_one_letter_code
_entity_poly.pdbx_strand_id
1 'polypeptide(L)'
;MSFNRRTMLNASAAALALQALPQDADAASPAAGAQRILSRITERLLSDYPEGATSAGVDTGARARLRSRLTDRSGAGQQAIARQVRDSLTQLRRIDAAALSSDQRIHVDVVRTVHELAAEGFAFPYGDAAILDSNWSYRNSPYVLAQNVGAFVEIPSFLDSNHPIHATADADAYLTRMEAYARQLDGETERVRADGARGVILPDFLLDKCLTQLRQGRGAPVGQWGVVTSLARRSAALRGDYRARAERLARERIAPALDRQIAALEAGRAHATADAGVWKLPQGEAYYAWALRAGTTTTMSPDEVHAMGIEELRALQARMDPILRSIGYTEGSVGARMTALGADPRYHFADGDEGRAQIMAFVQDRLTDIRARMPRAFETLVPGFLEVVRIAPDVEAGAPGAYGGAGTIDGREPGHFWINLRTPALHNRFSLADLTYHCLVLLASRALS
;
A
#
# COMPACT_ATOMS: atom_id res chain seq x y z
N MET A 1 22.39 -21.34 -5.12
CA MET A 1 21.96 -21.03 -3.75
C MET A 1 20.48 -20.64 -3.85
N SER A 2 19.59 -21.51 -3.38
CA SER A 2 18.14 -21.26 -3.47
C SER A 2 17.73 -20.24 -2.41
N PHE A 3 17.49 -19.01 -2.82
CA PHE A 3 16.88 -18.01 -1.96
C PHE A 3 15.43 -18.40 -1.68
N ASN A 4 15.10 -18.58 -0.42
CA ASN A 4 13.78 -19.01 0.03
C ASN A 4 12.82 -17.83 -0.07
N ARG A 5 11.63 -18.03 -0.67
CA ARG A 5 10.55 -17.03 -0.87
C ARG A 5 10.13 -16.26 0.41
N ARG A 6 10.52 -16.75 1.58
CA ARG A 6 10.20 -16.13 2.89
C ARG A 6 10.97 -14.83 3.19
N THR A 7 12.09 -14.57 2.51
CA THR A 7 12.92 -13.38 2.77
C THR A 7 12.48 -12.14 2.01
N MET A 8 11.58 -12.27 1.04
CA MET A 8 11.25 -11.22 0.08
C MET A 8 10.13 -10.25 0.48
N LEU A 9 9.32 -10.57 1.49
CA LEU A 9 8.18 -9.75 1.91
C LEU A 9 8.55 -8.61 2.88
N ASN A 10 9.82 -8.49 3.23
CA ASN A 10 10.30 -7.71 4.38
C ASN A 10 10.93 -6.35 4.03
N ALA A 11 10.89 -5.90 2.79
CA ALA A 11 11.57 -4.65 2.41
C ALA A 11 10.96 -3.38 3.03
N SER A 12 9.67 -3.40 3.37
CA SER A 12 8.99 -2.28 4.05
C SER A 12 9.29 -2.21 5.56
N ALA A 13 9.86 -3.24 6.12
CA ALA A 13 10.01 -3.48 7.54
C ALA A 13 11.40 -3.12 8.08
N ALA A 14 12.36 -2.80 7.25
CA ALA A 14 13.67 -2.36 7.70
C ALA A 14 13.61 -1.09 8.60
N ALA A 15 12.55 -0.32 8.50
CA ALA A 15 12.30 0.82 9.39
C ALA A 15 11.91 0.40 10.83
N LEU A 16 11.45 -0.82 11.04
CA LEU A 16 10.79 -1.29 12.26
C LEU A 16 11.65 -2.22 13.12
N ALA A 17 12.63 -2.89 12.55
CA ALA A 17 13.53 -3.81 13.26
C ALA A 17 14.46 -3.13 14.28
N LEU A 18 14.48 -1.82 14.36
CA LEU A 18 15.43 -1.04 15.17
C LEU A 18 15.14 -0.99 16.67
N GLN A 19 13.97 -1.42 17.13
CA GLN A 19 13.66 -1.40 18.57
C GLN A 19 14.02 -2.70 19.32
N ALA A 20 14.38 -3.76 18.64
CA ALA A 20 14.62 -5.09 19.23
C ALA A 20 16.11 -5.48 19.37
N LEU A 21 17.05 -4.59 19.03
CA LEU A 21 18.47 -4.91 19.15
C LEU A 21 19.03 -4.51 20.54
N PRO A 22 19.88 -5.37 21.16
CA PRO A 22 20.48 -5.06 22.47
C PRO A 22 21.29 -3.78 22.42
N GLN A 23 21.12 -2.91 23.43
CA GLN A 23 21.80 -1.60 23.55
C GLN A 23 23.27 -1.66 23.97
N ASP A 24 23.85 -2.84 24.15
CA ASP A 24 25.16 -3.05 24.76
C ASP A 24 26.31 -3.27 23.75
N ALA A 25 26.22 -2.73 22.53
CA ALA A 25 27.37 -2.72 21.63
C ALA A 25 28.33 -1.58 22.00
N ASP A 26 29.60 -1.90 22.25
CA ASP A 26 30.68 -0.91 22.41
C ASP A 26 30.58 0.15 21.31
N ALA A 27 30.49 1.42 21.70
CA ALA A 27 30.22 2.55 20.78
C ALA A 27 31.24 2.68 19.62
N ALA A 28 32.38 2.02 19.71
CA ALA A 28 33.42 1.95 18.69
C ALA A 28 33.34 0.72 17.77
N SER A 29 32.45 -0.24 18.05
CA SER A 29 32.37 -1.47 17.26
C SER A 29 31.78 -1.25 15.86
N PRO A 30 32.15 -2.10 14.84
CA PRO A 30 31.52 -2.09 13.52
C PRO A 30 30.00 -2.23 13.57
N ALA A 31 29.49 -3.07 14.46
CA ALA A 31 28.09 -3.29 14.73
C ALA A 31 27.37 -2.01 15.18
N ALA A 32 27.93 -1.30 16.15
CA ALA A 32 27.39 -0.01 16.59
C ALA A 32 27.47 1.05 15.48
N GLY A 33 28.49 1.01 14.65
CA GLY A 33 28.62 1.86 13.46
C GLY A 33 27.49 1.63 12.46
N ALA A 34 27.25 0.38 12.09
CA ALA A 34 26.17 -0.02 11.20
C ALA A 34 24.80 0.38 11.76
N GLN A 35 24.56 0.09 13.04
CA GLN A 35 23.32 0.46 13.72
C GLN A 35 23.04 1.96 13.68
N ARG A 36 24.04 2.81 13.93
CA ARG A 36 23.87 4.28 13.84
C ARG A 36 23.52 4.74 12.42
N ILE A 37 24.07 4.09 11.38
CA ILE A 37 23.74 4.41 9.98
C ILE A 37 22.29 4.00 9.70
N LEU A 38 21.89 2.79 10.05
CA LEU A 38 20.52 2.29 9.85
C LEU A 38 19.50 3.15 10.60
N SER A 39 19.76 3.49 11.87
CA SER A 39 18.88 4.39 12.64
C SER A 39 18.70 5.76 11.99
N ARG A 40 19.77 6.33 11.45
CA ARG A 40 19.71 7.62 10.74
C ARG A 40 18.90 7.52 9.44
N ILE A 41 19.06 6.44 8.71
CA ILE A 41 18.28 6.18 7.50
C ILE A 41 16.79 6.04 7.85
N THR A 42 16.46 5.30 8.91
CA THR A 42 15.09 5.18 9.41
C THR A 42 14.47 6.53 9.77
N GLU A 43 15.16 7.37 10.54
CA GLU A 43 14.63 8.70 10.89
C GLU A 43 14.37 9.56 9.64
N ARG A 44 15.21 9.43 8.62
CA ARG A 44 15.01 10.11 7.34
C ARG A 44 13.79 9.58 6.60
N LEU A 45 13.64 8.26 6.46
CA LEU A 45 12.48 7.64 5.83
C LEU A 45 11.17 8.04 6.53
N LEU A 46 11.14 8.02 7.87
CA LEU A 46 9.98 8.48 8.64
C LEU A 46 9.68 9.98 8.43
N SER A 47 10.70 10.79 8.15
CA SER A 47 10.52 12.22 7.85
C SER A 47 10.07 12.46 6.41
N ASP A 48 10.52 11.65 5.45
CA ASP A 48 10.18 11.74 4.03
C ASP A 48 8.78 11.16 3.76
N TYR A 49 8.41 10.10 4.51
CA TYR A 49 7.12 9.40 4.46
C TYR A 49 6.41 9.43 5.82
N PRO A 50 5.96 10.60 6.30
CA PRO A 50 5.38 10.73 7.64
C PRO A 50 4.07 9.95 7.85
N GLU A 51 3.37 9.60 6.77
CA GLU A 51 2.23 8.68 6.81
C GLU A 51 2.66 7.31 7.36
N GLY A 52 3.83 6.81 6.97
CA GLY A 52 4.41 5.57 7.48
C GLY A 52 4.69 5.63 8.99
N ALA A 53 5.16 6.77 9.50
CA ALA A 53 5.37 6.95 10.93
C ALA A 53 4.06 6.86 11.73
N THR A 54 2.97 7.41 11.18
CA THR A 54 1.64 7.34 11.80
C THR A 54 1.07 5.93 11.74
N SER A 55 1.13 5.28 10.58
CA SER A 55 0.64 3.91 10.42
C SER A 55 1.37 2.92 11.34
N ALA A 56 2.65 3.15 11.60
CA ALA A 56 3.45 2.38 12.54
C ALA A 56 3.23 2.75 14.01
N GLY A 57 2.53 3.85 14.32
CA GLY A 57 2.31 4.34 15.69
C GLY A 57 3.55 4.97 16.34
N VAL A 58 4.57 5.34 15.54
CA VAL A 58 5.85 5.87 16.06
C VAL A 58 5.97 7.40 15.97
N ASP A 59 4.93 8.09 15.53
CA ASP A 59 4.82 9.56 15.47
C ASP A 59 4.51 10.20 16.82
N THR A 60 5.21 9.78 17.85
CA THR A 60 5.07 10.21 19.25
C THR A 60 6.37 10.80 19.79
N GLY A 61 6.34 11.44 20.95
CA GLY A 61 7.53 12.00 21.59
C GLY A 61 8.28 12.95 20.67
N ALA A 62 9.56 12.71 20.41
CA ALA A 62 10.41 13.52 19.54
C ALA A 62 9.92 13.57 18.08
N ARG A 63 9.14 12.57 17.66
CA ARG A 63 8.57 12.46 16.31
C ARG A 63 7.15 13.00 16.20
N ALA A 64 6.53 13.52 17.27
CA ALA A 64 5.13 13.98 17.30
C ALA A 64 4.80 14.99 16.18
N ARG A 65 5.80 15.78 15.71
CA ARG A 65 5.64 16.70 14.59
C ARG A 65 5.26 16.01 13.26
N LEU A 66 5.55 14.70 13.11
CA LEU A 66 5.24 13.95 11.90
C LEU A 66 3.74 13.73 11.74
N ARG A 67 2.97 13.73 12.86
CA ARG A 67 1.52 13.54 12.84
C ARG A 67 0.75 14.61 12.07
N SER A 68 1.32 15.78 11.89
CA SER A 68 0.70 16.88 11.11
C SER A 68 1.25 17.00 9.69
N ARG A 69 2.12 16.08 9.24
CA ARG A 69 2.79 16.15 7.94
C ARG A 69 2.28 15.07 6.99
N LEU A 70 2.40 15.34 5.69
CA LEU A 70 2.29 14.38 4.60
C LEU A 70 3.55 14.45 3.73
N THR A 71 3.80 13.38 2.98
CA THR A 71 4.88 13.30 2.00
C THR A 71 4.79 14.43 0.97
N ASP A 72 5.91 15.04 0.61
CA ASP A 72 5.93 16.02 -0.49
C ASP A 72 5.95 15.28 -1.84
N ARG A 73 4.79 15.27 -2.52
CA ARG A 73 4.61 14.62 -3.82
C ARG A 73 4.87 15.54 -5.02
N SER A 74 5.39 16.73 -4.79
CA SER A 74 5.84 17.62 -5.87
C SER A 74 7.12 17.09 -6.54
N GLY A 75 7.45 17.60 -7.72
CA GLY A 75 8.73 17.30 -8.37
C GLY A 75 9.93 17.64 -7.51
N ALA A 76 9.87 18.74 -6.74
CA ALA A 76 10.93 19.13 -5.81
C ALA A 76 11.06 18.14 -4.63
N GLY A 77 9.92 17.69 -4.08
CA GLY A 77 9.87 16.65 -3.03
C GLY A 77 10.48 15.33 -3.49
N GLN A 78 10.10 14.87 -4.68
CA GLN A 78 10.68 13.64 -5.25
C GLN A 78 12.19 13.75 -5.48
N GLN A 79 12.67 14.88 -5.96
CA GLN A 79 14.12 15.13 -6.08
C GLN A 79 14.83 15.16 -4.73
N ALA A 80 14.19 15.69 -3.68
CA ALA A 80 14.74 15.68 -2.33
C ALA A 80 14.89 14.25 -1.81
N ILE A 81 13.86 13.42 -1.97
CA ILE A 81 13.90 11.99 -1.61
C ILE A 81 15.00 11.27 -2.41
N ALA A 82 15.09 11.50 -3.72
CA ALA A 82 16.13 10.90 -4.56
C ALA A 82 17.55 11.27 -4.10
N ARG A 83 17.77 12.51 -3.64
CA ARG A 83 19.08 12.90 -3.04
C ARG A 83 19.34 12.13 -1.75
N GLN A 84 18.36 12.05 -0.86
CA GLN A 84 18.44 11.29 0.39
C GLN A 84 18.80 9.82 0.16
N VAL A 85 18.20 9.20 -0.85
CA VAL A 85 18.48 7.80 -1.23
C VAL A 85 19.96 7.65 -1.62
N ARG A 86 20.51 8.55 -2.45
CA ARG A 86 21.93 8.52 -2.85
C ARG A 86 22.87 8.74 -1.64
N ASP A 87 22.52 9.66 -0.76
CA ASP A 87 23.29 9.93 0.47
C ASP A 87 23.29 8.71 1.40
N SER A 88 22.13 8.04 1.52
CA SER A 88 21.99 6.81 2.30
C SER A 88 22.84 5.68 1.72
N LEU A 89 22.80 5.48 0.41
CA LEU A 89 23.66 4.49 -0.27
C LEU A 89 25.15 4.76 -0.06
N THR A 90 25.57 6.02 -0.09
CA THR A 90 26.95 6.39 0.19
C THR A 90 27.38 5.99 1.61
N GLN A 91 26.47 6.09 2.59
CA GLN A 91 26.74 5.66 3.95
C GLN A 91 26.71 4.13 4.09
N LEU A 92 25.75 3.44 3.47
CA LEU A 92 25.63 1.99 3.49
C LEU A 92 26.84 1.29 2.88
N ARG A 93 27.46 1.86 1.84
CA ARG A 93 28.68 1.32 1.21
C ARG A 93 29.91 1.38 2.12
N ARG A 94 29.89 2.18 3.18
CA ARG A 94 30.99 2.27 4.17
C ARG A 94 30.90 1.21 5.26
N ILE A 95 29.81 0.44 5.32
CA ILE A 95 29.64 -0.63 6.29
C ILE A 95 30.43 -1.86 5.84
N ASP A 96 31.36 -2.30 6.67
CA ASP A 96 32.05 -3.59 6.49
C ASP A 96 31.12 -4.73 6.92
N ALA A 97 30.43 -5.33 5.96
CA ALA A 97 29.52 -6.41 6.19
C ALA A 97 30.19 -7.69 6.75
N ALA A 98 31.50 -7.88 6.51
CA ALA A 98 32.22 -9.05 7.01
C ALA A 98 32.41 -9.01 8.54
N ALA A 99 32.43 -7.81 9.12
CA ALA A 99 32.56 -7.59 10.56
C ALA A 99 31.21 -7.67 11.33
N LEU A 100 30.10 -7.97 10.64
CA LEU A 100 28.76 -8.02 11.23
C LEU A 100 28.29 -9.45 11.51
N SER A 101 27.39 -9.62 12.47
CA SER A 101 26.65 -10.87 12.66
C SER A 101 25.77 -11.18 11.45
N SER A 102 25.29 -12.41 11.33
CA SER A 102 24.37 -12.83 10.27
C SER A 102 23.13 -11.92 10.18
N ASP A 103 22.48 -11.67 11.33
CA ASP A 103 21.26 -10.88 11.39
C ASP A 103 21.50 -9.42 11.02
N GLN A 104 22.59 -8.83 11.53
CA GLN A 104 22.98 -7.46 11.18
C GLN A 104 23.28 -7.31 9.69
N ARG A 105 23.92 -8.31 9.06
CA ARG A 105 24.15 -8.33 7.60
C ARG A 105 22.84 -8.34 6.84
N ILE A 106 21.87 -9.17 7.27
CA ILE A 106 20.55 -9.21 6.62
C ILE A 106 19.90 -7.83 6.64
N HIS A 107 19.89 -7.14 7.80
CA HIS A 107 19.33 -5.79 7.90
C HIS A 107 20.03 -4.79 6.95
N VAL A 108 21.36 -4.82 6.93
CA VAL A 108 22.14 -3.92 6.04
C VAL A 108 21.85 -4.24 4.58
N ASP A 109 21.81 -5.52 4.20
CA ASP A 109 21.60 -5.96 2.83
C ASP A 109 20.18 -5.63 2.34
N VAL A 110 19.16 -5.80 3.18
CA VAL A 110 17.78 -5.40 2.88
C VAL A 110 17.73 -3.89 2.62
N VAL A 111 18.22 -3.08 3.55
CA VAL A 111 18.19 -1.61 3.43
C VAL A 111 19.00 -1.15 2.22
N ARG A 112 20.16 -1.76 1.93
CA ARG A 112 20.97 -1.46 0.75
C ARG A 112 20.22 -1.79 -0.53
N THR A 113 19.67 -2.99 -0.65
CA THR A 113 18.95 -3.47 -1.85
C THR A 113 17.78 -2.56 -2.19
N VAL A 114 16.94 -2.21 -1.21
CA VAL A 114 15.78 -1.33 -1.49
C VAL A 114 16.19 0.09 -1.86
N HIS A 115 17.29 0.61 -1.30
CA HIS A 115 17.80 1.91 -1.68
C HIS A 115 18.46 1.90 -3.07
N GLU A 116 19.14 0.81 -3.47
CA GLU A 116 19.65 0.64 -4.82
C GLU A 116 18.54 0.62 -5.85
N LEU A 117 17.49 -0.17 -5.62
CA LEU A 117 16.31 -0.22 -6.47
C LEU A 117 15.58 1.14 -6.51
N ALA A 118 15.48 1.84 -5.39
CA ALA A 118 14.89 3.17 -5.36
C ALA A 118 15.74 4.19 -6.15
N ALA A 119 17.06 4.14 -6.02
CA ALA A 119 17.96 5.04 -6.78
C ALA A 119 17.84 4.83 -8.28
N GLU A 120 17.71 3.58 -8.74
CA GLU A 120 17.43 3.24 -10.13
C GLU A 120 16.04 3.77 -10.57
N GLY A 121 15.00 3.59 -9.74
CA GLY A 121 13.67 4.08 -10.04
C GLY A 121 13.59 5.60 -10.16
N PHE A 122 14.28 6.32 -9.28
CA PHE A 122 14.39 7.78 -9.36
C PHE A 122 15.22 8.30 -10.53
N ALA A 123 15.90 7.43 -11.29
CA ALA A 123 16.57 7.82 -12.51
C ALA A 123 15.61 7.97 -13.69
N PHE A 124 14.41 7.37 -13.64
CA PHE A 124 13.38 7.59 -14.65
C PHE A 124 12.78 8.99 -14.47
N PRO A 125 12.59 9.75 -15.57
CA PRO A 125 12.13 11.12 -15.50
C PRO A 125 10.60 11.26 -15.32
N TYR A 126 9.89 10.18 -14.97
CA TYR A 126 8.45 10.11 -14.81
C TYR A 126 8.05 9.04 -13.78
N GLY A 127 6.77 9.06 -13.40
CA GLY A 127 6.19 8.07 -12.51
C GLY A 127 6.67 8.19 -11.05
N ASP A 128 6.40 7.17 -10.26
CA ASP A 128 6.75 7.08 -8.84
C ASP A 128 7.65 5.88 -8.54
N ALA A 129 8.75 6.12 -7.82
CA ALA A 129 9.56 5.09 -7.20
C ALA A 129 9.13 4.92 -5.73
N ALA A 130 8.06 4.15 -5.52
CA ALA A 130 7.40 4.03 -4.21
C ALA A 130 7.99 2.94 -3.30
N ILE A 131 9.08 2.28 -3.69
CA ILE A 131 9.64 1.13 -2.98
C ILE A 131 10.04 1.42 -1.53
N LEU A 132 10.32 2.68 -1.20
CA LEU A 132 10.66 3.12 0.17
C LEU A 132 9.44 3.63 0.96
N ASP A 133 8.30 3.85 0.31
CA ASP A 133 7.07 4.24 0.98
C ASP A 133 6.40 3.02 1.63
N SER A 134 6.46 2.93 2.95
CA SER A 134 5.90 1.79 3.69
C SER A 134 4.39 1.64 3.56
N ASN A 135 3.67 2.68 3.16
CA ASN A 135 2.23 2.60 2.90
C ASN A 135 1.93 2.04 1.50
N TRP A 136 2.74 2.40 0.50
CA TRP A 136 2.44 2.14 -0.92
C TRP A 136 3.61 1.53 -1.70
N SER A 137 4.66 1.07 -1.03
CA SER A 137 5.92 0.58 -1.60
C SER A 137 5.78 -0.56 -2.63
N TYR A 138 4.66 -1.27 -2.63
CA TYR A 138 4.37 -2.31 -3.62
C TYR A 138 3.85 -1.78 -4.95
N ARG A 139 3.68 -0.46 -5.10
CA ARG A 139 3.06 0.17 -6.26
C ARG A 139 3.98 1.16 -6.97
N ASN A 140 5.14 0.71 -7.41
CA ASN A 140 5.86 1.50 -8.40
C ASN A 140 4.96 1.69 -9.62
N SER A 141 4.71 2.91 -10.02
CA SER A 141 3.80 3.24 -11.12
C SER A 141 4.49 4.15 -12.13
N PRO A 142 4.37 3.87 -13.43
CA PRO A 142 4.84 4.80 -14.45
C PRO A 142 3.99 6.06 -14.55
N TYR A 143 2.85 6.09 -13.88
CA TYR A 143 1.90 7.21 -13.86
C TYR A 143 1.75 7.74 -12.44
N VAL A 144 1.88 9.04 -12.26
CA VAL A 144 1.68 9.72 -10.96
C VAL A 144 0.24 9.57 -10.47
N LEU A 145 -0.70 9.60 -11.41
CA LEU A 145 -2.13 9.39 -11.16
C LEU A 145 -2.66 8.27 -12.06
N ALA A 146 -3.45 7.38 -11.48
CA ALA A 146 -4.20 6.37 -12.20
C ALA A 146 -5.43 5.94 -11.40
N GLN A 147 -6.23 5.01 -11.90
CA GLN A 147 -7.26 4.37 -11.10
C GLN A 147 -6.63 3.79 -9.82
N ASN A 148 -7.12 4.20 -8.66
CA ASN A 148 -6.63 3.78 -7.34
C ASN A 148 -5.16 4.15 -7.01
N VAL A 149 -4.59 5.11 -7.72
CA VAL A 149 -3.22 5.61 -7.47
C VAL A 149 -3.24 7.12 -7.41
N GLY A 150 -2.63 7.69 -6.38
CA GLY A 150 -2.50 9.12 -6.15
C GLY A 150 -3.17 9.60 -4.88
N ALA A 151 -2.83 10.82 -4.46
CA ALA A 151 -3.28 11.42 -3.21
C ALA A 151 -4.82 11.46 -3.09
N PHE A 152 -5.54 11.59 -4.22
CA PHE A 152 -7.01 11.69 -4.23
C PHE A 152 -7.71 10.44 -3.67
N VAL A 153 -7.07 9.27 -3.74
CA VAL A 153 -7.56 8.00 -3.17
C VAL A 153 -6.89 7.71 -1.83
N GLU A 154 -5.57 7.89 -1.79
CA GLU A 154 -4.74 7.41 -0.69
C GLU A 154 -4.93 8.23 0.58
N ILE A 155 -5.00 9.57 0.47
CA ILE A 155 -5.04 10.43 1.65
C ILE A 155 -6.39 10.39 2.36
N PRO A 156 -7.56 10.39 1.69
CA PRO A 156 -8.82 10.17 2.38
C PRO A 156 -8.88 8.85 3.15
N SER A 157 -8.39 7.76 2.56
CA SER A 157 -8.32 6.45 3.21
C SER A 157 -7.37 6.45 4.41
N PHE A 158 -6.18 7.01 4.25
CA PHE A 158 -5.20 7.14 5.33
C PHE A 158 -5.72 7.97 6.50
N LEU A 159 -6.37 9.11 6.23
CA LEU A 159 -6.92 9.98 7.26
C LEU A 159 -8.06 9.32 8.03
N ASP A 160 -8.90 8.53 7.36
CA ASP A 160 -9.97 7.79 8.03
C ASP A 160 -9.44 6.63 8.88
N SER A 161 -8.51 5.86 8.35
CA SER A 161 -8.13 4.55 8.91
C SER A 161 -6.90 4.58 9.81
N ASN A 162 -5.92 5.44 9.53
CA ASN A 162 -4.62 5.40 10.20
C ASN A 162 -4.34 6.62 11.08
N HIS A 163 -4.90 7.80 10.75
CA HIS A 163 -4.67 8.98 11.57
C HIS A 163 -5.42 8.87 12.90
N PRO A 164 -4.74 8.83 14.08
CA PRO A 164 -5.41 8.70 15.36
C PRO A 164 -6.13 10.01 15.75
N ILE A 165 -7.29 9.90 16.43
CA ILE A 165 -8.01 11.05 17.01
C ILE A 165 -8.43 10.68 18.44
N HIS A 166 -7.54 10.96 19.41
CA HIS A 166 -7.78 10.75 20.84
C HIS A 166 -7.88 12.07 21.60
N ALA A 167 -7.30 13.15 21.06
CA ALA A 167 -7.24 14.47 21.68
C ALA A 167 -7.42 15.59 20.65
N THR A 168 -7.66 16.83 21.13
CA THR A 168 -7.73 18.04 20.29
C THR A 168 -6.50 18.23 19.40
N ALA A 169 -5.31 17.93 19.92
CA ALA A 169 -4.07 18.01 19.15
C ALA A 169 -4.09 17.09 17.92
N ASP A 170 -4.68 15.90 18.02
CA ASP A 170 -4.79 14.97 16.90
C ASP A 170 -5.77 15.50 15.84
N ALA A 171 -6.91 16.04 16.27
CA ALA A 171 -7.88 16.65 15.36
C ALA A 171 -7.32 17.90 14.66
N ASP A 172 -6.51 18.70 15.33
CA ASP A 172 -5.80 19.83 14.71
C ASP A 172 -4.71 19.35 13.74
N ALA A 173 -3.98 18.28 14.06
CA ALA A 173 -3.04 17.64 13.14
C ALA A 173 -3.73 17.08 11.89
N TYR A 174 -4.93 16.52 12.04
CA TYR A 174 -5.76 16.08 10.92
C TYR A 174 -6.09 17.24 9.97
N LEU A 175 -6.53 18.39 10.48
CA LEU A 175 -6.81 19.59 9.67
C LEU A 175 -5.55 20.10 8.95
N THR A 176 -4.40 20.07 9.63
CA THR A 176 -3.11 20.42 9.00
C THR A 176 -2.76 19.47 7.86
N ARG A 177 -3.06 18.18 8.01
CA ARG A 177 -2.94 17.20 6.93
C ARG A 177 -3.92 17.43 5.78
N MET A 178 -5.14 17.91 6.04
CA MET A 178 -6.05 18.32 4.97
C MET A 178 -5.50 19.48 4.12
N GLU A 179 -4.80 20.44 4.74
CA GLU A 179 -4.08 21.49 3.98
C GLU A 179 -2.91 20.91 3.17
N ALA A 180 -2.14 19.98 3.78
CA ALA A 180 -1.05 19.29 3.09
C ALA A 180 -1.58 18.43 1.92
N TYR A 181 -2.75 17.82 2.06
CA TYR A 181 -3.42 17.06 1.00
C TYR A 181 -3.70 17.91 -0.23
N ALA A 182 -4.21 19.12 -0.06
CA ALA A 182 -4.40 20.03 -1.20
C ALA A 182 -3.06 20.31 -1.92
N ARG A 183 -1.96 20.49 -1.16
CA ARG A 183 -0.62 20.68 -1.77
C ARG A 183 -0.12 19.43 -2.49
N GLN A 184 -0.39 18.22 -1.98
CA GLN A 184 -0.04 16.97 -2.68
C GLN A 184 -0.78 16.87 -4.02
N LEU A 185 -2.09 17.16 -4.05
CA LEU A 185 -2.88 17.18 -5.29
C LEU A 185 -2.28 18.15 -6.33
N ASP A 186 -1.87 19.34 -5.89
CA ASP A 186 -1.24 20.31 -6.79
C ASP A 186 0.14 19.85 -7.28
N GLY A 187 0.97 19.27 -6.39
CA GLY A 187 2.28 18.74 -6.75
C GLY A 187 2.18 17.55 -7.73
N GLU A 188 1.23 16.64 -7.53
CA GLU A 188 0.94 15.58 -8.49
C GLU A 188 0.43 16.15 -9.83
N THR A 189 -0.40 17.18 -9.80
CA THR A 189 -0.92 17.83 -11.01
C THR A 189 0.20 18.45 -11.85
N GLU A 190 1.18 19.09 -11.23
CA GLU A 190 2.38 19.60 -11.92
C GLU A 190 3.18 18.48 -12.58
N ARG A 191 3.36 17.36 -11.88
CA ARG A 191 4.06 16.19 -12.40
C ARG A 191 3.30 15.54 -13.55
N VAL A 192 1.99 15.39 -13.46
CA VAL A 192 1.14 14.88 -14.56
C VAL A 192 1.31 15.73 -15.83
N ARG A 193 1.34 17.05 -15.69
CA ARG A 193 1.58 17.95 -16.84
C ARG A 193 2.98 17.79 -17.42
N ALA A 194 3.99 17.68 -16.56
CA ALA A 194 5.38 17.48 -16.98
C ALA A 194 5.57 16.12 -17.66
N ASP A 195 4.93 15.09 -17.17
CA ASP A 195 4.96 13.74 -17.72
C ASP A 195 4.21 13.68 -19.05
N GLY A 196 3.04 14.32 -19.16
CA GLY A 196 2.30 14.45 -20.41
C GLY A 196 3.09 15.16 -21.53
N ALA A 197 3.87 16.18 -21.18
CA ALA A 197 4.77 16.85 -22.14
C ALA A 197 5.91 15.93 -22.64
N ARG A 198 6.20 14.82 -21.95
CA ARG A 198 7.16 13.78 -22.35
C ARG A 198 6.52 12.60 -23.08
N GLY A 199 5.19 12.64 -23.30
CA GLY A 199 4.44 11.52 -23.88
C GLY A 199 4.05 10.43 -22.88
N VAL A 200 4.21 10.66 -21.58
CA VAL A 200 3.76 9.74 -20.53
C VAL A 200 2.32 10.04 -20.19
N ILE A 201 1.42 9.39 -20.92
CA ILE A 201 -0.02 9.57 -20.81
C ILE A 201 -0.66 8.23 -20.57
N LEU A 202 -1.62 8.18 -19.62
CA LEU A 202 -2.41 7.00 -19.32
C LEU A 202 -3.06 6.42 -20.59
N PRO A 203 -3.16 5.09 -20.71
CA PRO A 203 -4.10 4.49 -21.64
C PRO A 203 -5.51 5.05 -21.45
N ASP A 204 -6.26 5.21 -22.53
CA ASP A 204 -7.59 5.85 -22.55
C ASP A 204 -8.53 5.24 -21.52
N PHE A 205 -8.61 3.92 -21.44
CA PHE A 205 -9.48 3.19 -20.51
C PHE A 205 -9.07 3.39 -19.03
N LEU A 206 -7.79 3.58 -18.71
CA LEU A 206 -7.33 3.93 -17.34
C LEU A 206 -7.58 5.38 -17.02
N LEU A 207 -7.38 6.26 -18.01
CA LEU A 207 -7.67 7.69 -17.89
C LEU A 207 -9.16 7.92 -17.60
N ASP A 208 -10.05 7.22 -18.32
CA ASP A 208 -11.49 7.30 -18.11
C ASP A 208 -11.91 6.82 -16.72
N LYS A 209 -11.33 5.74 -16.24
CA LYS A 209 -11.59 5.24 -14.87
C LYS A 209 -11.09 6.21 -13.82
N CYS A 210 -9.89 6.78 -13.99
CA CYS A 210 -9.33 7.77 -13.08
C CYS A 210 -10.19 9.06 -13.03
N LEU A 211 -10.56 9.58 -14.19
CA LEU A 211 -11.46 10.74 -14.30
C LEU A 211 -12.84 10.46 -13.68
N THR A 212 -13.37 9.26 -13.87
CA THR A 212 -14.65 8.86 -13.26
C THR A 212 -14.57 8.90 -11.74
N GLN A 213 -13.53 8.33 -11.14
CA GLN A 213 -13.34 8.37 -9.69
C GLN A 213 -13.17 9.81 -9.16
N LEU A 214 -12.33 10.61 -9.81
CA LEU A 214 -12.10 12.01 -9.42
C LEU A 214 -13.40 12.83 -9.50
N ARG A 215 -14.16 12.71 -10.59
CA ARG A 215 -15.43 13.45 -10.79
C ARG A 215 -16.49 13.02 -9.80
N GLN A 216 -16.61 11.72 -9.49
CA GLN A 216 -17.55 11.21 -8.49
C GLN A 216 -17.22 11.77 -7.11
N GLY A 217 -15.96 11.66 -6.67
CA GLY A 217 -15.51 12.21 -5.39
C GLY A 217 -15.69 13.72 -5.30
N ARG A 218 -15.32 14.45 -6.36
CA ARG A 218 -15.44 15.92 -6.41
C ARG A 218 -16.90 16.40 -6.49
N GLY A 219 -17.76 15.66 -7.16
CA GLY A 219 -19.17 16.03 -7.38
C GLY A 219 -20.06 15.84 -6.15
N ALA A 220 -19.66 15.09 -5.17
CA ALA A 220 -20.40 14.95 -3.92
C ALA A 220 -20.42 16.27 -3.14
N PRO A 221 -21.49 16.55 -2.35
CA PRO A 221 -21.51 17.70 -1.46
C PRO A 221 -20.33 17.64 -0.48
N VAL A 222 -19.61 18.76 -0.32
CA VAL A 222 -18.38 18.82 0.50
C VAL A 222 -18.56 18.29 1.91
N GLY A 223 -19.73 18.56 2.55
CA GLY A 223 -20.04 18.04 3.89
C GLY A 223 -20.21 16.53 3.96
N GLN A 224 -20.25 15.82 2.81
CA GLN A 224 -20.32 14.36 2.71
C GLN A 224 -18.98 13.73 2.34
N TRP A 225 -17.95 14.51 2.06
CA TRP A 225 -16.63 13.96 1.73
C TRP A 225 -16.06 13.19 2.91
N GLY A 226 -15.43 12.04 2.64
CA GLY A 226 -14.85 11.15 3.64
C GLY A 226 -13.92 11.87 4.62
N VAL A 227 -13.07 12.79 4.14
CA VAL A 227 -12.16 13.60 4.98
C VAL A 227 -12.89 14.54 5.94
N VAL A 228 -14.12 14.94 5.63
CA VAL A 228 -14.95 15.80 6.49
C VAL A 228 -15.75 14.96 7.48
N THR A 229 -16.43 13.93 6.99
CA THR A 229 -17.31 13.08 7.80
C THR A 229 -16.54 12.23 8.82
N SER A 230 -15.35 11.74 8.43
CA SER A 230 -14.46 11.01 9.34
C SER A 230 -14.01 11.88 10.51
N LEU A 231 -13.49 13.08 10.23
CA LEU A 231 -13.09 14.00 11.30
C LEU A 231 -14.28 14.36 12.18
N ALA A 232 -15.41 14.74 11.60
CA ALA A 232 -16.62 15.13 12.35
C ALA A 232 -17.09 14.03 13.29
N ARG A 233 -17.18 12.79 12.82
CA ARG A 233 -17.59 11.63 13.60
C ARG A 233 -16.61 11.32 14.74
N ARG A 234 -15.32 11.30 14.43
CA ARG A 234 -14.27 10.86 15.38
C ARG A 234 -13.89 11.94 16.38
N SER A 235 -14.17 13.22 16.10
CA SER A 235 -13.96 14.34 17.02
C SER A 235 -15.21 14.80 17.76
N ALA A 236 -16.32 14.06 17.67
CA ALA A 236 -17.62 14.49 18.24
C ALA A 236 -17.59 14.75 19.76
N ALA A 237 -16.73 14.04 20.50
CA ALA A 237 -16.54 14.25 21.95
C ALA A 237 -15.51 15.34 22.30
N LEU A 238 -14.78 15.88 21.32
CA LEU A 238 -13.77 16.89 21.51
C LEU A 238 -14.37 18.30 21.46
N ARG A 239 -13.78 19.23 22.21
CA ARG A 239 -14.16 20.65 22.12
C ARG A 239 -13.57 21.26 20.84
N GLY A 240 -14.41 21.88 20.03
CA GLY A 240 -14.01 22.58 18.81
C GLY A 240 -14.99 22.37 17.68
N ASP A 241 -14.97 23.26 16.69
CA ASP A 241 -15.81 23.18 15.51
C ASP A 241 -15.04 22.51 14.35
N TYR A 242 -14.71 21.24 14.54
CA TYR A 242 -13.87 20.49 13.60
C TYR A 242 -14.59 20.25 12.27
N ARG A 243 -15.90 20.01 12.29
CA ARG A 243 -16.68 19.82 11.06
C ARG A 243 -16.64 21.04 10.17
N ALA A 244 -16.99 22.23 10.69
CA ALA A 244 -17.02 23.45 9.88
C ALA A 244 -15.62 23.86 9.40
N ARG A 245 -14.57 23.62 10.21
CA ARG A 245 -13.17 23.84 9.79
C ARG A 245 -12.79 22.91 8.64
N ALA A 246 -13.13 21.63 8.72
CA ALA A 246 -12.89 20.64 7.66
C ALA A 246 -13.65 21.00 6.37
N GLU A 247 -14.94 21.34 6.47
CA GLU A 247 -15.75 21.75 5.33
C GLU A 247 -15.18 23.00 4.62
N ARG A 248 -14.69 23.97 5.40
CA ARG A 248 -14.06 25.17 4.84
C ARG A 248 -12.78 24.80 4.09
N LEU A 249 -11.87 24.03 4.70
CA LEU A 249 -10.64 23.57 4.03
C LEU A 249 -10.92 22.77 2.78
N ALA A 250 -11.90 21.86 2.85
CA ALA A 250 -12.29 21.06 1.70
C ALA A 250 -12.81 21.93 0.56
N ARG A 251 -13.66 22.92 0.85
CA ARG A 251 -14.22 23.85 -0.16
C ARG A 251 -13.17 24.80 -0.73
N GLU A 252 -12.33 25.38 0.13
CA GLU A 252 -11.43 26.48 -0.27
C GLU A 252 -10.08 25.99 -0.80
N ARG A 253 -9.64 24.79 -0.44
CA ARG A 253 -8.32 24.26 -0.76
C ARG A 253 -8.36 22.97 -1.58
N ILE A 254 -9.08 21.95 -1.10
CA ILE A 254 -9.05 20.62 -1.72
C ILE A 254 -9.87 20.63 -3.02
N ALA A 255 -11.08 21.18 -3.01
CA ALA A 255 -11.93 21.21 -4.19
C ALA A 255 -11.27 21.90 -5.40
N PRO A 256 -10.67 23.09 -5.27
CA PRO A 256 -9.96 23.71 -6.40
C PRO A 256 -8.74 22.92 -6.86
N ALA A 257 -8.04 22.22 -5.95
CA ALA A 257 -6.92 21.36 -6.33
C ALA A 257 -7.38 20.12 -7.13
N LEU A 258 -8.49 19.48 -6.73
CA LEU A 258 -9.12 18.40 -7.51
C LEU A 258 -9.59 18.91 -8.89
N ASP A 259 -10.17 20.10 -8.98
CA ASP A 259 -10.58 20.68 -10.27
C ASP A 259 -9.38 20.88 -11.20
N ARG A 260 -8.23 21.34 -10.68
CA ARG A 260 -6.97 21.46 -11.46
C ARG A 260 -6.43 20.12 -11.90
N GLN A 261 -6.55 19.09 -11.05
CA GLN A 261 -6.09 17.73 -11.34
C GLN A 261 -6.94 17.09 -12.44
N ILE A 262 -8.27 17.23 -12.36
CA ILE A 262 -9.21 16.79 -13.40
C ILE A 262 -8.87 17.47 -14.74
N ALA A 263 -8.73 18.80 -14.76
CA ALA A 263 -8.41 19.53 -15.97
C ALA A 263 -7.06 19.11 -16.59
N ALA A 264 -6.05 18.78 -15.77
CA ALA A 264 -4.76 18.30 -16.26
C ALA A 264 -4.86 16.92 -16.93
N LEU A 265 -5.67 16.01 -16.38
CA LEU A 265 -5.93 14.71 -16.98
C LEU A 265 -6.76 14.82 -18.27
N GLU A 266 -7.79 15.67 -18.27
CA GLU A 266 -8.61 15.95 -19.46
C GLU A 266 -7.79 16.49 -20.62
N ALA A 267 -6.84 17.37 -20.36
CA ALA A 267 -5.92 17.90 -21.38
C ALA A 267 -5.08 16.80 -22.06
N GLY A 268 -4.76 15.72 -21.34
CA GLY A 268 -4.04 14.56 -21.89
C GLY A 268 -4.90 13.64 -22.77
N ARG A 269 -6.25 13.74 -22.67
CA ARG A 269 -7.16 12.79 -23.28
C ARG A 269 -7.05 12.70 -24.82
N ALA A 270 -6.81 13.79 -25.49
CA ALA A 270 -6.66 13.82 -26.96
C ALA A 270 -5.43 13.02 -27.46
N HIS A 271 -4.50 12.72 -26.57
CA HIS A 271 -3.27 11.98 -26.86
C HIS A 271 -3.25 10.59 -26.23
N ALA A 272 -4.30 10.21 -25.50
CA ALA A 272 -4.43 8.88 -24.92
C ALA A 272 -4.74 7.84 -26.00
N THR A 273 -4.10 6.65 -25.91
CA THR A 273 -4.32 5.53 -26.80
C THR A 273 -4.77 4.30 -26.01
N ALA A 274 -5.28 3.28 -26.70
CA ALA A 274 -5.67 2.02 -26.07
C ALA A 274 -4.45 1.14 -25.70
N ASP A 275 -3.22 1.56 -26.02
CA ASP A 275 -2.02 0.79 -25.73
C ASP A 275 -1.80 0.68 -24.22
N ALA A 276 -1.91 -0.53 -23.69
CA ALA A 276 -1.84 -0.80 -22.26
C ALA A 276 -0.41 -0.98 -21.73
N GLY A 277 0.53 -1.36 -22.59
CA GLY A 277 1.88 -1.72 -22.19
C GLY A 277 2.78 -0.53 -21.88
N VAL A 278 3.66 -0.68 -20.89
CA VAL A 278 4.67 0.36 -20.56
C VAL A 278 5.73 0.53 -21.65
N TRP A 279 5.86 -0.41 -22.57
CA TRP A 279 6.75 -0.34 -23.74
C TRP A 279 6.51 0.90 -24.61
N LYS A 280 5.30 1.47 -24.58
CA LYS A 280 4.99 2.72 -25.30
C LYS A 280 5.64 3.96 -24.70
N LEU A 281 6.09 3.88 -23.44
CA LEU A 281 6.64 5.02 -22.72
C LEU A 281 8.13 5.22 -23.03
N PRO A 282 8.67 6.43 -22.87
CA PRO A 282 10.11 6.66 -22.98
C PRO A 282 10.88 5.70 -22.05
N GLN A 283 11.86 4.97 -22.59
CA GLN A 283 12.62 3.93 -21.86
C GLN A 283 11.73 2.83 -21.25
N GLY A 284 10.58 2.51 -21.87
CA GLY A 284 9.57 1.61 -21.29
C GLY A 284 10.09 0.21 -20.98
N GLU A 285 10.96 -0.36 -21.83
CA GLU A 285 11.61 -1.66 -21.58
C GLU A 285 12.51 -1.62 -20.34
N ALA A 286 13.32 -0.59 -20.21
CA ALA A 286 14.18 -0.39 -19.04
C ALA A 286 13.36 -0.18 -17.76
N TYR A 287 12.26 0.59 -17.86
CA TYR A 287 11.31 0.78 -16.75
C TYR A 287 10.69 -0.55 -16.34
N TYR A 288 10.22 -1.36 -17.29
CA TYR A 288 9.62 -2.67 -17.00
C TYR A 288 10.62 -3.62 -16.33
N ALA A 289 11.84 -3.70 -16.84
CA ALA A 289 12.89 -4.54 -16.25
C ALA A 289 13.23 -4.08 -14.81
N TRP A 290 13.32 -2.77 -14.58
CA TRP A 290 13.48 -2.23 -13.22
C TRP A 290 12.30 -2.57 -12.32
N ALA A 291 11.07 -2.32 -12.77
CA ALA A 291 9.86 -2.56 -11.98
C ALA A 291 9.70 -4.04 -11.61
N LEU A 292 10.06 -4.93 -12.53
CA LEU A 292 10.10 -6.39 -12.29
C LEU A 292 11.10 -6.73 -11.18
N ARG A 293 12.33 -6.23 -11.25
CA ARG A 293 13.33 -6.42 -10.19
C ARG A 293 12.88 -5.83 -8.86
N ALA A 294 12.32 -4.62 -8.87
CA ALA A 294 11.81 -3.96 -7.67
C ALA A 294 10.66 -4.74 -7.02
N GLY A 295 9.80 -5.38 -7.81
CA GLY A 295 8.68 -6.18 -7.32
C GLY A 295 9.02 -7.61 -6.92
N THR A 296 10.08 -8.20 -7.52
CA THR A 296 10.45 -9.61 -7.29
C THR A 296 11.75 -9.78 -6.51
N THR A 297 12.59 -8.73 -6.45
CA THR A 297 13.96 -8.76 -5.92
C THR A 297 14.85 -9.84 -6.55
N THR A 298 14.54 -10.26 -7.80
CA THR A 298 15.31 -11.22 -8.57
C THR A 298 15.97 -10.54 -9.77
N THR A 299 16.95 -11.22 -10.37
CA THR A 299 17.61 -10.78 -11.60
C THR A 299 17.05 -11.44 -12.86
N MET A 300 15.90 -12.14 -12.72
CA MET A 300 15.24 -12.82 -13.83
C MET A 300 14.73 -11.81 -14.86
N SER A 301 14.90 -12.15 -16.12
CA SER A 301 14.33 -11.39 -17.24
C SER A 301 12.81 -11.54 -17.30
N PRO A 302 12.09 -10.64 -17.98
CA PRO A 302 10.65 -10.77 -18.21
C PRO A 302 10.26 -12.12 -18.85
N ASP A 303 11.03 -12.61 -19.82
CA ASP A 303 10.77 -13.87 -20.51
C ASP A 303 10.95 -15.08 -19.60
N GLU A 304 12.00 -15.09 -18.74
CA GLU A 304 12.18 -16.14 -17.73
C GLU A 304 11.04 -16.17 -16.72
N VAL A 305 10.58 -15.00 -16.24
CA VAL A 305 9.45 -14.91 -15.31
C VAL A 305 8.16 -15.38 -16.00
N HIS A 306 7.95 -15.00 -17.27
CA HIS A 306 6.79 -15.47 -18.04
C HIS A 306 6.81 -16.99 -18.25
N ALA A 307 7.95 -17.55 -18.65
CA ALA A 307 8.10 -18.99 -18.83
C ALA A 307 7.84 -19.75 -17.53
N MET A 308 8.40 -19.28 -16.41
CA MET A 308 8.12 -19.82 -15.07
C MET A 308 6.62 -19.77 -14.74
N GLY A 309 5.95 -18.64 -15.02
CA GLY A 309 4.52 -18.48 -14.79
C GLY A 309 3.68 -19.51 -15.56
N ILE A 310 4.04 -19.80 -16.81
CA ILE A 310 3.36 -20.85 -17.62
C ILE A 310 3.60 -22.25 -17.05
N GLU A 311 4.82 -22.55 -16.59
CA GLU A 311 5.15 -23.84 -15.99
C GLU A 311 4.38 -24.03 -14.67
N GLU A 312 4.40 -23.06 -13.78
CA GLU A 312 3.65 -23.08 -12.52
C GLU A 312 2.13 -23.20 -12.74
N LEU A 313 1.60 -22.50 -13.75
CA LEU A 313 0.18 -22.62 -14.10
C LEU A 313 -0.19 -24.04 -14.50
N ARG A 314 0.64 -24.70 -15.35
CA ARG A 314 0.43 -26.09 -15.74
C ARG A 314 0.49 -27.05 -14.55
N ALA A 315 1.47 -26.87 -13.67
CA ALA A 315 1.61 -27.67 -12.46
C ALA A 315 0.42 -27.51 -11.51
N LEU A 316 -0.06 -26.26 -11.31
CA LEU A 316 -1.26 -25.98 -10.52
C LEU A 316 -2.51 -26.61 -11.14
N GLN A 317 -2.72 -26.48 -12.45
CA GLN A 317 -3.86 -27.10 -13.14
C GLN A 317 -3.84 -28.62 -13.03
N ALA A 318 -2.67 -29.26 -13.14
CA ALA A 318 -2.53 -30.69 -12.93
C ALA A 318 -2.91 -31.14 -11.52
N ARG A 319 -2.63 -30.32 -10.51
CA ARG A 319 -3.04 -30.60 -9.11
C ARG A 319 -4.53 -30.29 -8.87
N MET A 320 -5.11 -29.31 -9.54
CA MET A 320 -6.51 -28.93 -9.41
C MET A 320 -7.44 -29.93 -10.10
N ASP A 321 -7.03 -30.53 -11.21
CA ASP A 321 -7.87 -31.45 -12.01
C ASP A 321 -8.48 -32.59 -11.17
N PRO A 322 -7.71 -33.41 -10.43
CA PRO A 322 -8.28 -34.48 -9.61
C PRO A 322 -9.15 -33.96 -8.46
N ILE A 323 -8.83 -32.81 -7.89
CA ILE A 323 -9.63 -32.21 -6.81
C ILE A 323 -11.02 -31.80 -7.35
N LEU A 324 -11.06 -31.08 -8.47
CA LEU A 324 -12.32 -30.65 -9.09
C LEU A 324 -13.19 -31.85 -9.48
N ARG A 325 -12.59 -32.91 -10.05
CA ARG A 325 -13.31 -34.15 -10.38
C ARG A 325 -13.87 -34.83 -9.15
N SER A 326 -13.12 -34.88 -8.05
CA SER A 326 -13.56 -35.53 -6.80
C SER A 326 -14.77 -34.84 -6.16
N ILE A 327 -14.98 -33.54 -6.44
CA ILE A 327 -16.13 -32.77 -5.94
C ILE A 327 -17.25 -32.59 -7.00
N GLY A 328 -17.16 -33.33 -8.10
CA GLY A 328 -18.24 -33.45 -9.09
C GLY A 328 -18.11 -32.53 -10.32
N TYR A 329 -17.02 -31.75 -10.46
CA TYR A 329 -16.78 -30.94 -11.67
C TYR A 329 -15.89 -31.71 -12.64
N THR A 330 -16.48 -32.42 -13.58
CA THR A 330 -15.80 -33.36 -14.50
C THR A 330 -15.64 -32.82 -15.92
N GLU A 331 -16.47 -31.86 -16.34
CA GLU A 331 -16.57 -31.44 -17.73
C GLU A 331 -15.73 -30.19 -18.04
N GLY A 332 -15.07 -30.20 -19.19
CA GLY A 332 -14.32 -29.07 -19.70
C GLY A 332 -12.91 -28.93 -19.15
N SER A 333 -12.27 -27.80 -19.46
CA SER A 333 -10.94 -27.45 -18.91
C SER A 333 -10.99 -27.16 -17.41
N VAL A 334 -9.83 -27.17 -16.72
CA VAL A 334 -9.73 -26.77 -15.32
C VAL A 334 -10.30 -25.36 -15.11
N GLY A 335 -10.03 -24.42 -16.03
CA GLY A 335 -10.60 -23.07 -15.95
C GLY A 335 -12.12 -23.06 -16.08
N ALA A 336 -12.71 -23.82 -17.00
CA ALA A 336 -14.16 -23.94 -17.14
C ALA A 336 -14.80 -24.52 -15.87
N ARG A 337 -14.18 -25.54 -15.29
CA ARG A 337 -14.65 -26.15 -14.02
C ARG A 337 -14.53 -25.21 -12.84
N MET A 338 -13.46 -24.39 -12.77
CA MET A 338 -13.33 -23.34 -11.76
C MET A 338 -14.41 -22.25 -11.91
N THR A 339 -14.77 -21.90 -13.14
CA THR A 339 -15.89 -20.99 -13.41
C THR A 339 -17.21 -21.61 -12.94
N ALA A 340 -17.46 -22.89 -13.24
CA ALA A 340 -18.65 -23.59 -12.78
C ALA A 340 -18.72 -23.71 -11.25
N LEU A 341 -17.59 -24.00 -10.59
CA LEU A 341 -17.48 -23.99 -9.13
C LEU A 341 -17.80 -22.59 -8.56
N GLY A 342 -17.28 -21.53 -9.20
CA GLY A 342 -17.54 -20.14 -8.79
C GLY A 342 -19.01 -19.72 -8.92
N ALA A 343 -19.75 -20.32 -9.85
CA ALA A 343 -21.16 -20.07 -10.08
C ALA A 343 -22.10 -20.97 -9.27
N ASP A 344 -21.58 -21.95 -8.53
CA ASP A 344 -22.39 -22.92 -7.81
C ASP A 344 -23.03 -22.30 -6.55
N PRO A 345 -24.37 -22.28 -6.45
CA PRO A 345 -25.08 -21.66 -5.32
C PRO A 345 -24.74 -22.26 -3.94
N ARG A 346 -24.26 -23.50 -3.88
CA ARG A 346 -23.84 -24.16 -2.62
C ARG A 346 -22.72 -23.40 -1.90
N TYR A 347 -21.94 -22.65 -2.64
CA TYR A 347 -20.78 -21.89 -2.11
C TYR A 347 -21.08 -20.39 -1.98
N HIS A 348 -22.26 -19.94 -2.36
CA HIS A 348 -22.65 -18.55 -2.22
C HIS A 348 -23.17 -18.26 -0.80
N PHE A 349 -23.22 -17.01 -0.46
CA PHE A 349 -23.89 -16.49 0.72
C PHE A 349 -25.32 -16.05 0.32
N ALA A 350 -26.21 -15.94 1.29
CA ALA A 350 -27.56 -15.42 1.05
C ALA A 350 -27.49 -13.96 0.53
N ASP A 351 -28.57 -13.50 -0.09
CA ASP A 351 -28.68 -12.11 -0.50
C ASP A 351 -28.97 -11.17 0.70
N GLY A 352 -28.74 -9.88 0.47
CA GLY A 352 -29.10 -8.83 1.42
C GLY A 352 -28.29 -8.83 2.71
N ASP A 353 -28.93 -8.38 3.80
CA ASP A 353 -28.27 -8.22 5.10
C ASP A 353 -27.93 -9.55 5.77
N GLU A 354 -28.73 -10.58 5.51
CA GLU A 354 -28.43 -11.94 5.99
C GLU A 354 -27.11 -12.44 5.41
N GLY A 355 -26.89 -12.30 4.10
CA GLY A 355 -25.64 -12.69 3.46
C GLY A 355 -24.44 -11.88 3.95
N ARG A 356 -24.63 -10.58 4.18
CA ARG A 356 -23.58 -9.74 4.80
C ARG A 356 -23.18 -10.25 6.18
N ALA A 357 -24.16 -10.60 7.00
CA ALA A 357 -23.90 -11.18 8.33
C ALA A 357 -23.21 -12.53 8.25
N GLN A 358 -23.61 -13.40 7.31
CA GLN A 358 -22.97 -14.69 7.07
C GLN A 358 -21.50 -14.52 6.62
N ILE A 359 -21.20 -13.54 5.76
CA ILE A 359 -19.83 -13.23 5.32
C ILE A 359 -18.99 -12.80 6.52
N MET A 360 -19.47 -11.88 7.35
CA MET A 360 -18.74 -11.40 8.53
C MET A 360 -18.45 -12.55 9.51
N ALA A 361 -19.43 -13.39 9.80
CA ALA A 361 -19.28 -14.55 10.66
C ALA A 361 -18.27 -15.57 10.09
N PHE A 362 -18.35 -15.82 8.78
CA PHE A 362 -17.43 -16.73 8.09
C PHE A 362 -15.98 -16.25 8.14
N VAL A 363 -15.73 -14.95 7.90
CA VAL A 363 -14.40 -14.36 8.01
C VAL A 363 -13.86 -14.47 9.44
N GLN A 364 -14.67 -14.16 10.45
CA GLN A 364 -14.27 -14.26 11.86
C GLN A 364 -13.90 -15.70 12.25
N ASP A 365 -14.64 -16.69 11.76
CA ASP A 365 -14.37 -18.09 11.99
C ASP A 365 -13.04 -18.52 11.34
N ARG A 366 -12.77 -18.09 10.09
CA ARG A 366 -11.50 -18.34 9.40
C ARG A 366 -10.31 -17.67 10.09
N LEU A 367 -10.49 -16.47 10.63
CA LEU A 367 -9.45 -15.78 11.40
C LEU A 367 -9.11 -16.56 12.68
N THR A 368 -10.11 -17.10 13.35
CA THR A 368 -9.92 -17.93 14.55
C THR A 368 -9.14 -19.21 14.22
N ASP A 369 -9.52 -19.90 13.14
CA ASP A 369 -8.84 -21.13 12.69
C ASP A 369 -7.38 -20.87 12.32
N ILE A 370 -7.09 -19.86 11.51
CA ILE A 370 -5.71 -19.60 11.09
C ILE A 370 -4.83 -19.13 12.24
N ARG A 371 -5.35 -18.30 13.17
CA ARG A 371 -4.60 -17.90 14.38
C ARG A 371 -4.15 -19.08 15.20
N ALA A 372 -4.99 -20.08 15.36
CA ALA A 372 -4.64 -21.33 16.09
C ALA A 372 -3.52 -22.12 15.38
N ARG A 373 -3.35 -21.94 14.07
CA ARG A 373 -2.34 -22.63 13.26
C ARG A 373 -1.03 -21.87 13.12
N MET A 374 -1.05 -20.53 13.27
CA MET A 374 0.12 -19.68 13.06
C MET A 374 1.37 -20.10 13.86
N PRO A 375 1.29 -20.53 15.14
CA PRO A 375 2.46 -20.97 15.89
C PRO A 375 3.20 -22.17 15.27
N ARG A 376 2.56 -22.91 14.37
CA ARG A 376 3.19 -24.02 13.64
C ARG A 376 4.08 -23.56 12.49
N ALA A 377 3.90 -22.32 12.03
CA ALA A 377 4.59 -21.77 10.87
C ALA A 377 5.52 -20.60 11.23
N PHE A 378 5.27 -19.93 12.34
CA PHE A 378 6.00 -18.74 12.76
C PHE A 378 6.43 -18.87 14.22
N GLU A 379 7.71 -18.69 14.49
CA GLU A 379 8.28 -18.71 15.84
C GLU A 379 7.84 -17.49 16.65
N THR A 380 7.77 -16.34 16.02
CA THR A 380 7.32 -15.08 16.63
C THR A 380 6.00 -14.65 15.98
N LEU A 381 5.01 -14.37 16.82
CA LEU A 381 3.72 -13.82 16.38
C LEU A 381 3.67 -12.32 16.68
N VAL A 382 3.00 -11.59 15.79
CA VAL A 382 2.77 -10.15 15.96
C VAL A 382 1.87 -9.91 17.17
N PRO A 383 2.21 -8.95 18.03
CA PRO A 383 1.31 -8.48 19.06
C PRO A 383 0.08 -7.77 18.44
N GLY A 384 -1.05 -7.81 19.14
CA GLY A 384 -2.27 -7.16 18.68
C GLY A 384 -3.24 -8.12 17.99
N PHE A 385 -4.31 -7.55 17.50
CA PHE A 385 -5.41 -8.29 16.86
C PHE A 385 -5.82 -7.62 15.54
N LEU A 386 -6.56 -8.36 14.73
CA LEU A 386 -7.10 -7.91 13.46
C LEU A 386 -8.61 -7.71 13.61
N GLU A 387 -9.08 -6.53 13.28
CA GLU A 387 -10.50 -6.22 13.19
C GLU A 387 -11.00 -6.40 11.76
N VAL A 388 -12.17 -7.03 11.63
CA VAL A 388 -12.87 -7.13 10.34
C VAL A 388 -13.84 -5.97 10.25
N VAL A 389 -13.64 -5.13 9.24
CA VAL A 389 -14.39 -3.88 9.08
C VAL A 389 -15.02 -3.85 7.69
N ARG A 390 -16.30 -3.45 7.61
CA ARG A 390 -16.92 -3.17 6.32
C ARG A 390 -16.29 -1.93 5.70
N ILE A 391 -15.99 -1.99 4.41
CA ILE A 391 -15.62 -0.80 3.62
C ILE A 391 -16.80 0.20 3.68
N ALA A 392 -16.50 1.49 3.80
CA ALA A 392 -17.54 2.51 3.85
C ALA A 392 -18.47 2.42 2.61
N PRO A 393 -19.81 2.40 2.80
CA PRO A 393 -20.75 2.13 1.71
C PRO A 393 -20.64 3.09 0.52
N ASP A 394 -20.22 4.32 0.75
CA ASP A 394 -20.04 5.36 -0.27
C ASP A 394 -18.85 5.10 -1.20
N VAL A 395 -17.86 4.31 -0.76
CA VAL A 395 -16.69 3.96 -1.56
C VAL A 395 -16.67 2.49 -2.02
N GLU A 396 -17.57 1.65 -1.53
CA GLU A 396 -17.64 0.22 -1.89
C GLU A 396 -17.72 -0.02 -3.40
N ALA A 397 -18.37 0.87 -4.14
CA ALA A 397 -18.57 0.70 -5.60
C ALA A 397 -17.26 0.67 -6.39
N GLY A 398 -16.25 1.42 -5.95
CA GLY A 398 -14.93 1.49 -6.59
C GLY A 398 -13.84 0.66 -5.89
N ALA A 399 -14.17 0.09 -4.73
CA ALA A 399 -13.22 -0.65 -3.91
C ALA A 399 -13.06 -2.11 -4.36
N PRO A 400 -11.90 -2.75 -4.12
CA PRO A 400 -11.73 -4.19 -4.31
C PRO A 400 -12.63 -4.99 -3.36
N GLY A 401 -12.69 -6.32 -3.55
CA GLY A 401 -13.47 -7.23 -2.70
C GLY A 401 -13.05 -7.19 -1.22
N ALA A 402 -11.77 -7.06 -0.96
CA ALA A 402 -11.22 -6.80 0.38
C ALA A 402 -9.78 -6.30 0.28
N TYR A 403 -9.28 -5.72 1.37
CA TYR A 403 -7.87 -5.36 1.56
C TYR A 403 -7.52 -5.30 3.05
N GLY A 404 -6.24 -5.35 3.37
CA GLY A 404 -5.76 -5.34 4.74
C GLY A 404 -4.82 -4.17 5.02
N GLY A 405 -4.78 -3.74 6.27
CA GLY A 405 -3.83 -2.80 6.82
C GLY A 405 -3.26 -3.28 8.15
N ALA A 406 -1.95 -3.11 8.34
CA ALA A 406 -1.30 -3.47 9.60
C ALA A 406 -1.73 -2.53 10.73
N GLY A 407 -1.78 -3.04 11.95
CA GLY A 407 -1.89 -2.25 13.16
C GLY A 407 -0.56 -1.57 13.53
N THR A 408 -0.57 -0.85 14.66
CA THR A 408 0.65 -0.24 15.19
C THR A 408 1.61 -1.29 15.75
N ILE A 409 2.91 -0.98 15.75
CA ILE A 409 3.96 -1.90 16.20
C ILE A 409 3.78 -2.27 17.68
N ASP A 410 3.32 -1.33 18.50
CA ASP A 410 3.07 -1.54 19.92
C ASP A 410 1.75 -2.28 20.21
N GLY A 411 0.98 -2.64 19.16
CA GLY A 411 -0.28 -3.36 19.23
C GLY A 411 -1.46 -2.57 19.81
N ARG A 412 -1.33 -1.25 19.98
CA ARG A 412 -2.41 -0.41 20.53
C ARG A 412 -3.55 -0.22 19.55
N GLU A 413 -3.22 0.00 18.29
CA GLU A 413 -4.21 0.05 17.22
C GLU A 413 -4.23 -1.29 16.49
N PRO A 414 -5.41 -1.88 16.28
CA PRO A 414 -5.52 -3.16 15.59
C PRO A 414 -5.15 -3.04 14.13
N GLY A 415 -4.72 -4.15 13.54
CA GLY A 415 -4.77 -4.31 12.10
C GLY A 415 -6.21 -4.37 11.62
N HIS A 416 -6.46 -3.98 10.39
CA HIS A 416 -7.80 -4.03 9.81
C HIS A 416 -7.84 -4.92 8.58
N PHE A 417 -8.91 -5.69 8.48
CA PHE A 417 -9.32 -6.39 7.27
C PHE A 417 -10.62 -5.76 6.78
N TRP A 418 -10.50 -4.86 5.80
CA TRP A 418 -11.65 -4.22 5.17
C TRP A 418 -12.26 -5.12 4.13
N ILE A 419 -13.57 -5.34 4.22
CA ILE A 419 -14.30 -6.19 3.30
C ILE A 419 -15.42 -5.40 2.61
N ASN A 420 -15.53 -5.56 1.29
CA ASN A 420 -16.58 -4.97 0.47
C ASN A 420 -17.86 -5.80 0.59
N LEU A 421 -18.87 -5.23 1.21
CA LEU A 421 -20.18 -5.87 1.42
C LEU A 421 -21.30 -5.23 0.57
N ARG A 422 -20.93 -4.52 -0.50
CA ARG A 422 -21.91 -3.90 -1.42
C ARG A 422 -22.96 -4.92 -1.88
N THR A 423 -22.52 -6.09 -2.29
CA THR A 423 -23.36 -7.24 -2.58
C THR A 423 -22.68 -8.52 -2.10
N PRO A 424 -23.41 -9.45 -1.45
CA PRO A 424 -22.86 -10.75 -1.06
C PRO A 424 -22.29 -11.55 -2.23
N ALA A 425 -22.81 -11.36 -3.44
CA ALA A 425 -22.37 -12.04 -4.67
C ALA A 425 -20.90 -11.73 -5.07
N LEU A 426 -20.25 -10.71 -4.46
CA LEU A 426 -18.81 -10.49 -4.63
C LEU A 426 -17.95 -11.59 -4.01
N HIS A 427 -18.52 -12.40 -3.12
CA HIS A 427 -17.79 -13.39 -2.34
C HIS A 427 -18.42 -14.77 -2.49
N ASN A 428 -17.58 -15.79 -2.48
CA ASN A 428 -17.99 -17.17 -2.28
C ASN A 428 -17.12 -17.79 -1.17
N ARG A 429 -17.57 -18.92 -0.62
CA ARG A 429 -16.95 -19.52 0.59
C ARG A 429 -15.51 -19.96 0.40
N PHE A 430 -15.12 -20.43 -0.79
CA PHE A 430 -13.74 -20.88 -1.01
C PHE A 430 -12.78 -19.71 -1.30
N SER A 431 -13.13 -18.77 -2.16
CA SER A 431 -12.27 -17.59 -2.42
C SER A 431 -12.16 -16.67 -1.21
N LEU A 432 -13.23 -16.53 -0.42
CA LEU A 432 -13.20 -15.72 0.80
C LEU A 432 -12.33 -16.35 1.90
N ALA A 433 -12.30 -17.69 2.01
CA ALA A 433 -11.39 -18.39 2.92
C ALA A 433 -9.92 -18.11 2.56
N ASP A 434 -9.56 -18.27 1.27
CA ASP A 434 -8.22 -17.98 0.78
C ASP A 434 -7.82 -16.53 1.04
N LEU A 435 -8.68 -15.58 0.67
CA LEU A 435 -8.47 -14.15 0.89
C LEU A 435 -8.26 -13.81 2.38
N THR A 436 -9.04 -14.43 3.27
CA THR A 436 -8.91 -14.22 4.72
C THR A 436 -7.58 -14.73 5.25
N TYR A 437 -7.16 -15.93 4.84
CA TYR A 437 -5.87 -16.49 5.24
C TYR A 437 -4.70 -15.68 4.68
N HIS A 438 -4.78 -15.25 3.42
CA HIS A 438 -3.79 -14.38 2.80
C HIS A 438 -3.60 -13.07 3.57
N CYS A 439 -4.69 -12.36 3.86
CA CYS A 439 -4.63 -11.10 4.59
C CYS A 439 -4.04 -11.24 5.99
N LEU A 440 -4.43 -12.26 6.77
CA LEU A 440 -3.90 -12.45 8.13
C LEU A 440 -2.42 -12.80 8.11
N VAL A 441 -1.98 -13.71 7.24
CA VAL A 441 -0.57 -14.11 7.15
C VAL A 441 0.31 -12.95 6.74
N LEU A 442 -0.14 -12.12 5.77
CA LEU A 442 0.59 -10.92 5.35
C LEU A 442 0.67 -9.86 6.46
N LEU A 443 -0.43 -9.66 7.21
CA LEU A 443 -0.45 -8.70 8.30
C LEU A 443 0.41 -9.18 9.47
N ALA A 444 0.42 -10.48 9.75
CA ALA A 444 1.28 -11.09 10.74
C ALA A 444 2.77 -11.00 10.39
N SER A 445 3.13 -11.14 9.11
CA SER A 445 4.53 -11.04 8.67
C SER A 445 5.05 -9.60 8.64
N ARG A 446 4.21 -8.59 8.41
CA ARG A 446 4.61 -7.18 8.34
C ARG A 446 5.04 -6.58 9.67
N ALA A 447 4.60 -7.08 10.79
CA ALA A 447 4.96 -6.54 12.10
C ALA A 447 6.20 -7.23 12.71
N LEU A 448 6.69 -8.33 12.10
CA LEU A 448 7.91 -9.04 12.53
C LEU A 448 9.15 -8.61 11.74
N SER A 449 9.00 -7.75 10.81
CA SER A 449 10.05 -7.23 9.95
C SER A 449 10.22 -5.74 10.16
#